data_5783b4ebefe3830da6c603e02afa5e97
#
_entry.id   5783b4ebefe3830da6c603e02afa5e97
#
_cell.length_a   1.000
_cell.length_b   1.000
_cell.length_c   1.000
_cell.angle_alpha   90.00
_cell.angle_beta   90.00
_cell.angle_gamma   90.00
#
_symmetry.space_group_name_H-M   'P 1'
#
loop_
_entity.id
_entity.type
_entity.pdbx_description
1 polymer ?
#
loop_
_entity_poly.entity_id
_entity_poly.type
_entity_poly.pdbx_seq_one_letter_code
_entity_poly.pdbx_strand_id
1 'polypeptide(L)'
;MLELYHSNWSICAQKVRLVIAEKGLDVVEHHVNLRAREQQSPEYLKLNPKGYVPTLVHDGRPVIESALICEYLDEVFPNPPLSPADPIDRAYMRTWTRRPDDGLHRACATVTNAIAFRLQWLEKSADEIGKMLAATPDPVRRTWRREMIENGTASPLFVNAVWAYEALFDDMEQALRGRDWLAGDAYTLADVSLTSYVNRVAELQFQPMWERNRPRITDWFARVRDRNNFRTAFGNYSYDDYAAQMAEQGAFRWPEVEAILEPG
;
A
#
# COMPACT_ATOMS: atom_id res chain seq x y z
N MET A 1 -8.84 10.05 22.97
CA MET A 1 -9.29 8.76 22.39
C MET A 1 -8.90 8.72 20.92
N LEU A 2 -8.31 7.60 20.49
CA LEU A 2 -7.97 7.39 19.07
C LEU A 2 -9.01 6.49 18.41
N GLU A 3 -9.41 6.86 17.20
CA GLU A 3 -10.31 6.07 16.35
C GLU A 3 -9.70 5.97 14.94
N LEU A 4 -9.73 4.78 14.35
CA LEU A 4 -9.23 4.55 13.00
C LEU A 4 -10.34 4.06 12.09
N TYR A 5 -10.70 4.86 11.10
CA TYR A 5 -11.59 4.48 10.02
C TYR A 5 -10.75 3.91 8.88
N HIS A 6 -10.90 2.62 8.61
CA HIS A 6 -10.02 1.92 7.67
C HIS A 6 -10.72 0.79 6.93
N SER A 7 -10.08 0.29 5.91
CA SER A 7 -10.45 -0.97 5.27
C SER A 7 -9.29 -1.94 5.34
N ASN A 8 -9.62 -3.19 5.61
CA ASN A 8 -8.63 -4.26 5.68
C ASN A 8 -7.70 -4.31 4.45
N TRP A 9 -8.21 -4.10 3.26
CA TRP A 9 -7.53 -4.16 1.95
C TRP A 9 -6.62 -2.97 1.63
N SER A 10 -6.82 -1.88 2.33
CA SER A 10 -6.12 -0.64 2.03
C SER A 10 -4.68 -0.71 2.48
N ILE A 11 -3.75 -0.71 1.53
CA ILE A 11 -2.30 -0.60 1.81
C ILE A 11 -1.97 0.67 2.59
N CYS A 12 -2.70 1.76 2.37
CA CYS A 12 -2.57 2.98 3.16
C CYS A 12 -3.00 2.77 4.62
N ALA A 13 -4.05 1.98 4.86
CA ALA A 13 -4.48 1.64 6.21
C ALA A 13 -3.51 0.65 6.88
N GLN A 14 -2.96 -0.31 6.13
CA GLN A 14 -1.94 -1.24 6.63
C GLN A 14 -0.75 -0.50 7.24
N LYS A 15 -0.27 0.54 6.56
CA LYS A 15 0.82 1.40 7.01
C LYS A 15 0.50 2.08 8.35
N VAL A 16 -0.71 2.64 8.50
CA VAL A 16 -1.14 3.27 9.75
C VAL A 16 -1.31 2.25 10.87
N ARG A 17 -1.93 1.09 10.60
CA ARG A 17 -2.03 0.00 11.57
C ARG A 17 -0.66 -0.47 12.06
N LEU A 18 0.34 -0.49 11.16
CA LEU A 18 1.70 -0.86 11.54
C LEU A 18 2.31 0.15 12.53
N VAL A 19 2.12 1.47 12.32
CA VAL A 19 2.53 2.48 13.30
C VAL A 19 1.80 2.32 14.62
N ILE A 20 0.48 2.10 14.59
CA ILE A 20 -0.33 1.86 15.79
C ILE A 20 0.22 0.66 16.57
N ALA A 21 0.52 -0.44 15.90
CA ALA A 21 1.09 -1.64 16.51
C ALA A 21 2.51 -1.40 17.05
N GLU A 22 3.38 -0.69 16.33
CA GLU A 22 4.73 -0.34 16.77
C GLU A 22 4.74 0.56 18.02
N LYS A 23 3.74 1.42 18.12
CA LYS A 23 3.55 2.32 19.27
C LYS A 23 2.77 1.68 20.43
N GLY A 24 2.18 0.50 20.25
CA GLY A 24 1.33 -0.15 21.23
C GLY A 24 0.10 0.68 21.62
N LEU A 25 -0.52 1.38 20.65
CA LEU A 25 -1.63 2.29 20.91
C LEU A 25 -2.97 1.53 20.91
N ASP A 26 -3.80 1.87 21.90
CA ASP A 26 -5.20 1.46 21.94
C ASP A 26 -6.03 2.35 21.01
N VAL A 27 -6.66 1.76 20.03
CA VAL A 27 -7.45 2.46 19.00
C VAL A 27 -8.80 1.78 18.80
N VAL A 28 -9.87 2.55 18.74
CA VAL A 28 -11.18 2.07 18.31
C VAL A 28 -11.19 1.98 16.79
N GLU A 29 -11.42 0.78 16.26
CA GLU A 29 -11.40 0.55 14.82
C GLU A 29 -12.81 0.57 14.23
N HIS A 30 -12.96 1.31 13.13
CA HIS A 30 -14.18 1.38 12.33
C HIS A 30 -13.89 0.87 10.92
N HIS A 31 -14.40 -0.33 10.61
CA HIS A 31 -14.24 -0.88 9.28
C HIS A 31 -15.13 -0.15 8.27
N VAL A 32 -14.52 0.29 7.16
CA VAL A 32 -15.19 0.96 6.03
C VAL A 32 -15.20 0.03 4.83
N ASN A 33 -16.37 -0.41 4.39
CA ASN A 33 -16.52 -1.31 3.25
C ASN A 33 -16.36 -0.53 1.93
N LEU A 34 -15.17 -0.62 1.34
CA LEU A 34 -14.85 0.07 0.08
C LEU A 34 -15.64 -0.46 -1.12
N ARG A 35 -16.09 -1.73 -1.08
CA ARG A 35 -16.95 -2.31 -2.14
C ARG A 35 -18.35 -1.74 -2.11
N ALA A 36 -18.92 -1.60 -0.91
CA ALA A 36 -20.19 -0.95 -0.69
C ALA A 36 -20.12 0.58 -0.88
N ARG A 37 -18.91 1.12 -1.11
CA ARG A 37 -18.66 2.56 -1.27
C ARG A 37 -19.00 3.38 -0.02
N GLU A 38 -18.91 2.80 1.17
CA GLU A 38 -19.18 3.48 2.43
C GLU A 38 -18.30 4.73 2.64
N GLN A 39 -17.08 4.74 2.07
CA GLN A 39 -16.22 5.93 2.07
C GLN A 39 -16.79 7.12 1.30
N GLN A 40 -17.88 6.94 0.57
CA GLN A 40 -18.61 7.99 -0.15
C GLN A 40 -19.92 8.35 0.55
N SER A 41 -20.22 7.78 1.71
CA SER A 41 -21.42 8.15 2.48
C SER A 41 -21.31 9.58 3.01
N PRO A 42 -22.44 10.31 3.15
CA PRO A 42 -22.43 11.66 3.69
C PRO A 42 -21.79 11.76 5.09
N GLU A 43 -21.92 10.70 5.90
CA GLU A 43 -21.35 10.62 7.24
C GLU A 43 -19.83 10.55 7.18
N TYR A 44 -19.30 9.67 6.34
CA TYR A 44 -17.84 9.52 6.20
C TYR A 44 -17.21 10.75 5.55
N LEU A 45 -17.86 11.37 4.59
CA LEU A 45 -17.36 12.57 3.91
C LEU A 45 -17.23 13.78 4.86
N LYS A 46 -17.91 13.80 6.01
CA LYS A 46 -17.70 14.81 7.06
C LYS A 46 -16.35 14.61 7.75
N LEU A 47 -15.86 13.37 7.85
CA LEU A 47 -14.55 13.05 8.43
C LEU A 47 -13.43 13.23 7.40
N ASN A 48 -13.64 12.75 6.17
CA ASN A 48 -12.70 12.87 5.09
C ASN A 48 -13.40 13.25 3.77
N PRO A 49 -13.39 14.54 3.42
CA PRO A 49 -14.07 15.02 2.20
C PRO A 49 -13.53 14.40 0.90
N LYS A 50 -12.32 13.82 0.92
CA LYS A 50 -11.77 13.11 -0.24
C LYS A 50 -12.39 11.73 -0.44
N GLY A 51 -13.08 11.16 0.57
CA GLY A 51 -13.66 9.83 0.51
C GLY A 51 -12.63 8.71 0.34
N TYR A 52 -11.52 8.81 1.08
CA TYR A 52 -10.47 7.79 1.12
C TYR A 52 -10.27 7.26 2.55
N VAL A 53 -9.73 6.07 2.65
CA VAL A 53 -9.25 5.49 3.91
C VAL A 53 -7.72 5.38 3.87
N PRO A 54 -7.03 5.46 5.02
CA PRO A 54 -7.56 5.64 6.37
C PRO A 54 -7.88 7.08 6.72
N THR A 55 -8.71 7.25 7.76
CA THR A 55 -8.86 8.49 8.51
C THR A 55 -8.62 8.17 9.98
N LEU A 56 -7.71 8.88 10.62
CA LEU A 56 -7.54 8.84 12.07
C LEU A 56 -8.37 9.97 12.69
N VAL A 57 -9.07 9.67 13.78
CA VAL A 57 -9.73 10.70 14.59
C VAL A 57 -9.10 10.68 15.98
N HIS A 58 -8.56 11.81 16.41
CA HIS A 58 -8.00 11.99 17.73
C HIS A 58 -8.79 13.06 18.49
N ASP A 59 -9.48 12.65 19.57
CA ASP A 59 -10.36 13.51 20.38
C ASP A 59 -11.34 14.32 19.51
N GLY A 60 -12.01 13.63 18.59
CA GLY A 60 -13.01 14.21 17.68
C GLY A 60 -12.43 15.00 16.49
N ARG A 61 -11.11 15.11 16.34
CA ARG A 61 -10.45 15.85 15.26
C ARG A 61 -9.86 14.89 14.23
N PRO A 62 -10.31 14.94 12.95
CA PRO A 62 -9.81 14.05 11.92
C PRO A 62 -8.41 14.47 11.44
N VAL A 63 -7.57 13.47 11.22
CA VAL A 63 -6.29 13.54 10.51
C VAL A 63 -6.39 12.63 9.30
N ILE A 64 -6.11 13.15 8.12
CA ILE A 64 -6.18 12.44 6.85
C ILE A 64 -4.80 12.37 6.20
N GLU A 65 -4.65 11.57 5.13
CA GLU A 65 -3.41 11.24 4.46
C GLU A 65 -2.52 10.32 5.30
N SER A 66 -2.39 9.08 4.83
CA SER A 66 -1.75 8.02 5.61
C SER A 66 -0.29 8.30 5.99
N ALA A 67 0.46 9.02 5.15
CA ALA A 67 1.84 9.43 5.49
C ALA A 67 1.83 10.45 6.64
N LEU A 68 0.93 11.44 6.57
CA LEU A 68 0.78 12.44 7.64
C LEU A 68 0.24 11.83 8.93
N ILE A 69 -0.69 10.86 8.84
CA ILE A 69 -1.17 10.12 10.02
C ILE A 69 0.00 9.40 10.70
N CYS A 70 0.89 8.76 9.93
CA CYS A 70 2.04 8.06 10.50
C CYS A 70 3.02 9.03 11.19
N GLU A 71 3.34 10.17 10.57
CA GLU A 71 4.18 11.21 11.18
C GLU A 71 3.50 11.79 12.43
N TYR A 72 2.20 12.10 12.36
CA TYR A 72 1.43 12.60 13.49
C TYR A 72 1.45 11.66 14.69
N LEU A 73 1.25 10.36 14.45
CA LEU A 73 1.31 9.36 15.53
C LEU A 73 2.71 9.26 16.14
N ASP A 74 3.76 9.40 15.33
CA ASP A 74 5.14 9.39 15.83
C ASP A 74 5.48 10.63 16.66
N GLU A 75 4.96 11.80 16.27
CA GLU A 75 5.15 13.05 17.01
C GLU A 75 4.37 13.08 18.34
N VAL A 76 3.12 12.65 18.33
CA VAL A 76 2.25 12.68 19.52
C VAL A 76 2.60 11.58 20.52
N PHE A 77 3.04 10.43 20.02
CA PHE A 77 3.44 9.27 20.81
C PHE A 77 4.92 8.92 20.52
N PRO A 78 5.88 9.67 21.06
CA PRO A 78 7.28 9.60 20.61
C PRO A 78 8.02 8.30 20.99
N ASN A 79 7.41 7.41 21.78
CA ASN A 79 8.06 6.18 22.24
C ASN A 79 7.29 4.92 21.80
N PRO A 80 7.99 3.94 21.19
CA PRO A 80 9.34 4.01 20.63
C PRO A 80 9.40 4.97 19.43
N PRO A 81 10.54 5.69 19.19
CA PRO A 81 10.66 6.59 18.06
C PRO A 81 10.70 5.80 16.75
N LEU A 82 9.98 6.30 15.74
CA LEU A 82 10.00 5.78 14.35
C LEU A 82 10.62 6.80 13.39
N SER A 83 11.07 7.94 13.88
CA SER A 83 11.82 8.96 13.14
C SER A 83 13.20 9.19 13.76
N PRO A 84 14.24 9.36 12.96
CA PRO A 84 15.57 9.73 13.45
C PRO A 84 15.57 11.05 14.22
N ALA A 85 16.38 11.14 15.26
CA ALA A 85 16.53 12.37 16.03
C ALA A 85 17.29 13.46 15.23
N ASP A 86 18.27 13.06 14.43
CA ASP A 86 19.00 13.99 13.57
C ASP A 86 18.11 14.50 12.42
N PRO A 87 18.06 15.82 12.17
CA PRO A 87 17.23 16.39 11.12
C PRO A 87 17.61 15.96 9.70
N ILE A 88 18.90 15.68 9.43
CA ILE A 88 19.38 15.25 8.10
C ILE A 88 18.92 13.81 7.85
N ASP A 89 19.10 12.93 8.83
CA ASP A 89 18.64 11.54 8.74
C ASP A 89 17.12 11.48 8.61
N ARG A 90 16.40 12.34 9.33
CA ARG A 90 14.94 12.47 9.22
C ARG A 90 14.52 12.98 7.83
N ALA A 91 15.28 13.90 7.23
CA ALA A 91 15.03 14.32 5.85
C ALA A 91 15.26 13.18 4.87
N TYR A 92 16.31 12.37 5.07
CA TYR A 92 16.55 11.17 4.27
C TYR A 92 15.43 10.13 4.44
N MET A 93 14.98 9.85 5.66
CA MET A 93 13.81 9.00 5.94
C MET A 93 12.58 9.47 5.14
N ARG A 94 12.35 10.79 5.08
CA ARG A 94 11.22 11.36 4.34
C ARG A 94 11.31 11.17 2.83
N THR A 95 12.48 10.97 2.25
CA THR A 95 12.59 10.61 0.82
C THR A 95 11.92 9.25 0.55
N TRP A 96 11.93 8.34 1.52
CA TRP A 96 11.27 7.05 1.43
C TRP A 96 9.76 7.14 1.71
N THR A 97 9.35 7.90 2.74
CA THR A 97 7.92 8.03 3.08
C THR A 97 7.12 8.76 2.02
N ARG A 98 7.76 9.54 1.13
CA ARG A 98 7.13 10.20 -0.01
C ARG A 98 6.93 9.31 -1.24
N ARG A 99 7.69 8.22 -1.38
CA ARG A 99 7.60 7.32 -2.55
C ARG A 99 6.15 6.90 -2.89
N PRO A 100 5.29 6.57 -1.92
CA PRO A 100 3.88 6.31 -2.20
C PRO A 100 3.18 7.44 -2.94
N ASP A 101 3.34 8.66 -2.47
CA ASP A 101 2.65 9.84 -3.01
C ASP A 101 3.26 10.28 -4.36
N ASP A 102 4.55 10.04 -4.55
CA ASP A 102 5.31 10.35 -5.78
C ASP A 102 5.06 9.33 -6.92
N GLY A 103 4.13 8.38 -6.74
CA GLY A 103 3.68 7.49 -7.82
C GLY A 103 3.59 6.00 -7.48
N LEU A 104 4.30 5.53 -6.45
CA LEU A 104 4.30 4.11 -6.08
C LEU A 104 2.89 3.61 -5.71
N HIS A 105 2.05 4.45 -5.07
CA HIS A 105 0.68 4.08 -4.77
C HIS A 105 -0.14 3.82 -6.03
N ARG A 106 0.07 4.64 -7.07
CA ARG A 106 -0.57 4.43 -8.38
C ARG A 106 -0.07 3.14 -9.03
N ALA A 107 1.23 2.87 -8.99
CA ALA A 107 1.81 1.64 -9.51
C ALA A 107 1.24 0.42 -8.80
N CYS A 108 1.20 0.42 -7.47
CA CYS A 108 0.62 -0.65 -6.67
C CYS A 108 -0.87 -0.88 -6.98
N ALA A 109 -1.66 0.20 -7.07
CA ALA A 109 -3.06 0.12 -7.45
C ALA A 109 -3.23 -0.47 -8.86
N THR A 110 -2.36 -0.10 -9.80
CA THR A 110 -2.38 -0.59 -11.19
C THR A 110 -2.10 -2.08 -11.23
N VAL A 111 -1.02 -2.54 -10.62
CA VAL A 111 -0.66 -3.97 -10.57
C VAL A 111 -1.77 -4.77 -9.90
N THR A 112 -2.25 -4.34 -8.74
CA THR A 112 -3.30 -5.06 -8.00
C THR A 112 -4.62 -5.11 -8.79
N ASN A 113 -5.02 -4.00 -9.43
CA ASN A 113 -6.28 -3.98 -10.20
C ASN A 113 -6.18 -4.80 -11.48
N ALA A 114 -5.08 -4.70 -12.22
CA ALA A 114 -4.91 -5.44 -13.47
C ALA A 114 -4.97 -6.96 -13.26
N ILE A 115 -4.49 -7.44 -12.13
CA ILE A 115 -4.37 -8.86 -11.81
C ILE A 115 -5.59 -9.38 -11.05
N ALA A 116 -5.86 -8.83 -9.87
CA ALA A 116 -6.85 -9.42 -8.96
C ALA A 116 -8.21 -8.70 -9.03
N PHE A 117 -8.24 -7.37 -8.91
CA PHE A 117 -9.52 -6.67 -8.78
C PHE A 117 -10.28 -6.53 -10.10
N ARG A 118 -9.59 -6.66 -11.24
CA ARG A 118 -10.23 -6.68 -12.56
C ARG A 118 -11.31 -7.74 -12.69
N LEU A 119 -11.10 -8.92 -12.11
CA LEU A 119 -12.04 -10.03 -12.22
C LEU A 119 -13.44 -9.68 -11.73
N GLN A 120 -13.54 -8.95 -10.63
CA GLN A 120 -14.83 -8.50 -10.07
C GLN A 120 -15.59 -7.54 -11.00
N TRP A 121 -14.87 -6.84 -11.88
CA TRP A 121 -15.48 -5.98 -12.88
C TRP A 121 -15.95 -6.78 -14.08
N LEU A 122 -15.20 -7.80 -14.48
CA LEU A 122 -15.54 -8.67 -15.61
C LEU A 122 -16.80 -9.52 -15.35
N GLU A 123 -17.18 -9.69 -14.09
CA GLU A 123 -18.44 -10.34 -13.71
C GLU A 123 -19.68 -9.44 -13.95
N LYS A 124 -19.47 -8.14 -14.20
CA LYS A 124 -20.53 -7.16 -14.37
C LYS A 124 -20.89 -6.95 -15.84
N SER A 125 -22.14 -6.59 -16.09
CA SER A 125 -22.57 -6.19 -17.43
C SER A 125 -21.91 -4.87 -17.87
N ALA A 126 -21.83 -4.66 -19.17
CA ALA A 126 -21.29 -3.43 -19.76
C ALA A 126 -22.05 -2.16 -19.26
N ASP A 127 -23.37 -2.26 -19.07
CA ASP A 127 -24.19 -1.17 -18.52
C ASP A 127 -23.82 -0.82 -17.07
N GLU A 128 -23.64 -1.84 -16.21
CA GLU A 128 -23.19 -1.63 -14.84
C GLU A 128 -21.80 -1.00 -14.77
N ILE A 129 -20.85 -1.48 -15.58
CA ILE A 129 -19.52 -0.91 -15.70
C ILE A 129 -19.62 0.55 -16.15
N GLY A 130 -20.43 0.84 -17.19
CA GLY A 130 -20.65 2.18 -17.69
C GLY A 130 -21.18 3.13 -16.62
N LYS A 131 -22.20 2.71 -15.85
CA LYS A 131 -22.77 3.49 -14.73
C LYS A 131 -21.73 3.76 -13.63
N MET A 132 -20.93 2.75 -13.28
CA MET A 132 -19.90 2.89 -12.24
C MET A 132 -18.76 3.82 -12.68
N LEU A 133 -18.34 3.75 -13.95
CA LEU A 133 -17.37 4.68 -14.51
C LEU A 133 -17.91 6.12 -14.52
N ALA A 134 -19.16 6.32 -14.97
CA ALA A 134 -19.79 7.62 -14.99
C ALA A 134 -19.93 8.23 -13.58
N ALA A 135 -20.19 7.40 -12.56
CA ALA A 135 -20.26 7.81 -11.16
C ALA A 135 -18.90 8.09 -10.51
N THR A 136 -17.78 7.98 -11.25
CA THR A 136 -16.45 8.34 -10.77
C THR A 136 -16.16 9.81 -11.13
N PRO A 137 -16.13 10.75 -10.16
CA PRO A 137 -16.07 12.19 -10.46
C PRO A 137 -14.75 12.58 -11.14
N ASP A 138 -13.62 12.06 -10.65
CA ASP A 138 -12.28 12.36 -11.16
C ASP A 138 -12.09 11.74 -12.56
N PRO A 139 -11.88 12.51 -13.62
CA PRO A 139 -11.74 12.02 -14.97
C PRO A 139 -10.44 11.20 -15.16
N VAL A 140 -9.34 11.53 -14.47
CA VAL A 140 -8.09 10.79 -14.53
C VAL A 140 -8.27 9.39 -13.95
N ARG A 141 -8.91 9.31 -12.78
CA ARG A 141 -9.22 8.03 -12.14
C ARG A 141 -10.21 7.21 -12.96
N ARG A 142 -11.18 7.86 -13.60
CA ARG A 142 -12.16 7.19 -14.49
C ARG A 142 -11.48 6.56 -15.69
N THR A 143 -10.59 7.30 -16.37
CA THR A 143 -9.81 6.81 -17.52
C THR A 143 -8.91 5.66 -17.10
N TRP A 144 -8.16 5.82 -16.01
CA TRP A 144 -7.32 4.75 -15.47
C TRP A 144 -8.12 3.48 -15.15
N ARG A 145 -9.29 3.63 -14.51
CA ARG A 145 -10.13 2.48 -14.17
C ARG A 145 -10.65 1.76 -15.40
N ARG A 146 -11.08 2.51 -16.41
CA ARG A 146 -11.49 1.94 -17.69
C ARG A 146 -10.35 1.14 -18.31
N GLU A 147 -9.17 1.70 -18.37
CA GLU A 147 -7.96 1.06 -18.90
C GLU A 147 -7.67 -0.27 -18.18
N MET A 148 -7.76 -0.29 -16.84
CA MET A 148 -7.55 -1.53 -16.08
C MET A 148 -8.62 -2.59 -16.35
N ILE A 149 -9.88 -2.18 -16.54
CA ILE A 149 -10.96 -3.12 -16.84
C ILE A 149 -10.80 -3.69 -18.26
N GLU A 150 -10.55 -2.86 -19.24
CA GLU A 150 -10.49 -3.25 -20.66
C GLU A 150 -9.21 -4.04 -20.97
N ASN A 151 -8.06 -3.55 -20.57
CA ASN A 151 -6.75 -4.04 -20.99
C ASN A 151 -5.99 -4.86 -19.94
N GLY A 152 -6.22 -4.61 -18.63
CA GLY A 152 -5.55 -5.36 -17.57
C GLY A 152 -4.02 -5.32 -17.70
N THR A 153 -3.39 -6.50 -17.74
CA THR A 153 -1.93 -6.65 -17.89
C THR A 153 -1.40 -6.27 -19.28
N ALA A 154 -2.25 -6.21 -20.31
CA ALA A 154 -1.87 -5.70 -21.64
C ALA A 154 -1.77 -4.16 -21.69
N SER A 155 -2.18 -3.45 -20.63
CA SER A 155 -2.12 -1.99 -20.57
C SER A 155 -0.68 -1.48 -20.47
N PRO A 156 -0.30 -0.42 -21.23
CA PRO A 156 0.97 0.27 -21.00
C PRO A 156 1.13 0.80 -19.58
N LEU A 157 0.03 1.10 -18.88
CA LEU A 157 0.06 1.51 -17.48
C LEU A 157 0.54 0.38 -16.56
N PHE A 158 0.21 -0.86 -16.90
CA PHE A 158 0.69 -2.03 -16.16
C PHE A 158 2.21 -2.20 -16.35
N VAL A 159 2.68 -2.11 -17.58
CA VAL A 159 4.13 -2.16 -17.90
C VAL A 159 4.89 -1.09 -17.12
N ASN A 160 4.39 0.16 -17.15
CA ASN A 160 5.00 1.25 -16.40
C ASN A 160 4.98 1.01 -14.87
N ALA A 161 3.94 0.38 -14.36
CA ALA A 161 3.84 0.05 -12.93
C ALA A 161 4.84 -1.05 -12.53
N VAL A 162 5.07 -2.05 -13.37
CA VAL A 162 6.12 -3.06 -13.16
C VAL A 162 7.51 -2.41 -13.12
N TRP A 163 7.82 -1.54 -14.08
CA TRP A 163 9.10 -0.79 -14.08
C TRP A 163 9.26 0.15 -12.89
N ALA A 164 8.17 0.74 -12.38
CA ALA A 164 8.22 1.57 -11.18
C ALA A 164 8.60 0.72 -9.94
N TYR A 165 8.15 -0.51 -9.85
CA TYR A 165 8.56 -1.43 -8.80
C TYR A 165 10.01 -1.91 -8.98
N GLU A 166 10.42 -2.18 -10.22
CA GLU A 166 11.81 -2.56 -10.53
C GLU A 166 12.79 -1.48 -10.06
N ALA A 167 12.51 -0.21 -10.42
CA ALA A 167 13.30 0.94 -9.97
C ALA A 167 13.29 1.11 -8.44
N LEU A 168 12.13 0.90 -7.80
CA LEU A 168 12.04 0.93 -6.34
C LEU A 168 12.93 -0.13 -5.71
N PHE A 169 12.92 -1.35 -6.22
CA PHE A 169 13.72 -2.44 -5.67
C PHE A 169 15.23 -2.22 -5.88
N ASP A 170 15.64 -1.61 -6.98
CA ASP A 170 17.03 -1.20 -7.17
C ASP A 170 17.47 -0.16 -6.13
N ASP A 171 16.65 0.85 -5.91
CA ASP A 171 16.90 1.88 -4.90
C ASP A 171 16.97 1.28 -3.48
N MET A 172 16.04 0.37 -3.14
CA MET A 172 16.03 -0.31 -1.85
C MET A 172 17.27 -1.19 -1.66
N GLU A 173 17.66 -1.99 -2.67
CA GLU A 173 18.84 -2.84 -2.63
C GLU A 173 20.12 -2.03 -2.41
N GLN A 174 20.20 -0.82 -3.01
CA GLN A 174 21.31 0.10 -2.77
C GLN A 174 21.28 0.69 -1.36
N ALA A 175 20.11 1.16 -0.90
CA ALA A 175 19.98 1.79 0.41
C ALA A 175 20.32 0.83 1.56
N LEU A 176 20.03 -0.45 1.38
CA LEU A 176 20.30 -1.52 2.36
C LEU A 176 21.77 -2.00 2.36
N ARG A 177 22.66 -1.38 1.58
CA ARG A 177 24.10 -1.73 1.63
C ARG A 177 24.71 -1.35 2.99
N GLY A 178 25.10 -2.35 3.78
CA GLY A 178 25.69 -2.17 5.09
C GLY A 178 24.74 -1.61 6.14
N ARG A 179 23.44 -1.74 5.91
CA ARG A 179 22.38 -1.30 6.83
C ARG A 179 21.29 -2.34 6.93
N ASP A 180 20.65 -2.40 8.09
CA ASP A 180 19.51 -3.29 8.31
C ASP A 180 18.18 -2.68 7.83
N TRP A 181 18.08 -1.34 7.80
CA TRP A 181 16.86 -0.60 7.52
C TRP A 181 17.06 0.48 6.47
N LEU A 182 16.00 0.90 5.82
CA LEU A 182 16.05 1.81 4.67
C LEU A 182 16.64 3.19 4.98
N ALA A 183 16.43 3.69 6.20
CA ALA A 183 16.89 5.02 6.59
C ALA A 183 18.01 5.02 7.64
N GLY A 184 18.68 3.89 7.87
CA GLY A 184 19.80 3.79 8.82
C GLY A 184 19.80 2.47 9.58
N ASP A 185 20.27 2.53 10.84
CA ASP A 185 20.46 1.35 11.68
C ASP A 185 19.22 0.99 12.50
N ALA A 186 18.20 1.83 12.48
CA ALA A 186 16.94 1.63 13.21
C ALA A 186 15.76 1.52 12.26
N TYR A 187 14.76 0.72 12.66
CA TYR A 187 13.47 0.65 11.99
C TYR A 187 12.73 1.97 12.10
N THR A 188 12.30 2.53 10.98
CA THR A 188 11.71 3.87 10.90
C THR A 188 10.42 3.90 10.07
N LEU A 189 9.80 5.08 9.98
CA LEU A 189 8.66 5.33 9.08
C LEU A 189 8.99 5.06 7.60
N ALA A 190 10.27 5.05 7.19
CA ALA A 190 10.69 4.61 5.86
C ALA A 190 10.32 3.15 5.63
N ASP A 191 10.68 2.29 6.57
CA ASP A 191 10.39 0.85 6.51
C ASP A 191 8.90 0.59 6.64
N VAL A 192 8.22 1.25 7.58
CA VAL A 192 6.76 1.22 7.74
C VAL A 192 6.07 1.56 6.42
N SER A 193 6.50 2.65 5.78
CA SER A 193 5.86 3.15 4.56
C SER A 193 5.94 2.16 3.41
N LEU A 194 7.09 1.49 3.23
CA LEU A 194 7.28 0.57 2.11
C LEU A 194 6.84 -0.86 2.40
N THR A 195 6.72 -1.25 3.66
CA THR A 195 6.29 -2.60 4.04
C THR A 195 4.99 -3.01 3.35
N SER A 196 3.96 -2.16 3.37
CA SER A 196 2.66 -2.51 2.78
C SER A 196 2.71 -2.63 1.25
N TYR A 197 3.59 -1.91 0.59
CA TYR A 197 3.77 -1.97 -0.87
C TYR A 197 4.55 -3.20 -1.31
N VAL A 198 5.62 -3.55 -0.60
CA VAL A 198 6.38 -4.78 -0.83
C VAL A 198 5.54 -6.01 -0.48
N ASN A 199 4.80 -5.97 0.64
CA ASN A 199 3.91 -7.04 1.02
C ASN A 199 2.81 -7.28 -0.04
N ARG A 200 2.25 -6.22 -0.65
CA ARG A 200 1.25 -6.39 -1.71
C ARG A 200 1.82 -7.12 -2.93
N VAL A 201 3.04 -6.85 -3.31
CA VAL A 201 3.73 -7.54 -4.40
C VAL A 201 4.01 -9.01 -4.04
N ALA A 202 4.33 -9.26 -2.75
CA ALA A 202 4.45 -10.63 -2.22
C ALA A 202 3.10 -11.37 -2.22
N GLU A 203 2.01 -10.72 -1.82
CA GLU A 203 0.64 -11.29 -1.90
C GLU A 203 0.26 -11.69 -3.34
N LEU A 204 0.77 -10.98 -4.34
CA LEU A 204 0.62 -11.28 -5.76
C LEU A 204 1.62 -12.33 -6.28
N GLN A 205 2.42 -12.96 -5.42
CA GLN A 205 3.45 -13.95 -5.79
C GLN A 205 4.53 -13.40 -6.74
N PHE A 206 4.86 -12.11 -6.62
CA PHE A 206 5.88 -11.45 -7.43
C PHE A 206 7.22 -11.29 -6.70
N GLN A 207 7.46 -12.08 -5.65
CA GLN A 207 8.74 -12.12 -4.94
C GLN A 207 9.95 -12.35 -5.85
N PRO A 208 9.85 -13.09 -6.98
CA PRO A 208 10.99 -13.24 -7.86
C PRO A 208 11.54 -11.92 -8.42
N MET A 209 10.79 -10.81 -8.36
CA MET A 209 11.32 -9.48 -8.70
C MET A 209 12.51 -9.06 -7.84
N TRP A 210 12.62 -9.57 -6.60
CA TRP A 210 13.77 -9.27 -5.72
C TRP A 210 14.55 -10.51 -5.29
N GLU A 211 13.93 -11.67 -5.16
CA GLU A 211 14.61 -12.88 -4.66
C GLU A 211 15.71 -13.38 -5.59
N ARG A 212 15.61 -13.11 -6.89
CA ARG A 212 16.58 -13.58 -7.89
C ARG A 212 17.95 -12.87 -7.80
N ASN A 213 17.95 -11.56 -7.50
CA ASN A 213 19.16 -10.74 -7.63
C ASN A 213 19.29 -9.59 -6.61
N ARG A 214 18.38 -9.51 -5.62
CA ARG A 214 18.38 -8.46 -4.59
C ARG A 214 18.28 -9.05 -3.17
N PRO A 215 19.37 -9.69 -2.70
CA PRO A 215 19.36 -10.42 -1.43
C PRO A 215 19.09 -9.52 -0.23
N ARG A 216 19.46 -8.23 -0.27
CA ARG A 216 19.24 -7.33 0.86
C ARG A 216 17.76 -7.00 1.06
N ILE A 217 16.99 -6.91 -0.02
CA ILE A 217 15.53 -6.79 0.08
C ILE A 217 14.93 -8.05 0.67
N THR A 218 15.38 -9.22 0.24
CA THR A 218 14.96 -10.52 0.79
C THR A 218 15.18 -10.56 2.30
N ASP A 219 16.38 -10.18 2.76
CA ASP A 219 16.73 -10.14 4.18
C ASP A 219 15.93 -9.06 4.94
N TRP A 220 15.76 -7.87 4.36
CA TRP A 220 14.96 -6.80 4.94
C TRP A 220 13.51 -7.23 5.10
N PHE A 221 12.91 -7.81 4.07
CA PHE A 221 11.50 -8.24 4.12
C PHE A 221 11.28 -9.39 5.11
N ALA A 222 12.25 -10.30 5.22
CA ALA A 222 12.24 -11.34 6.23
C ALA A 222 12.26 -10.74 7.65
N ARG A 223 13.16 -9.77 7.92
CA ARG A 223 13.22 -9.05 9.21
C ARG A 223 11.92 -8.31 9.52
N VAL A 224 11.32 -7.63 8.54
CA VAL A 224 10.02 -6.96 8.69
C VAL A 224 8.93 -7.95 9.08
N ARG A 225 8.83 -9.08 8.37
CA ARG A 225 7.79 -10.10 8.62
C ARG A 225 7.96 -10.82 9.96
N ASP A 226 9.19 -10.93 10.46
CA ASP A 226 9.48 -11.56 11.76
C ASP A 226 9.08 -10.67 12.96
N ARG A 227 8.84 -9.39 12.73
CA ARG A 227 8.37 -8.49 13.79
C ARG A 227 6.96 -8.87 14.25
N ASN A 228 6.75 -8.93 15.57
CA ASN A 228 5.43 -9.23 16.13
C ASN A 228 4.36 -8.25 15.64
N ASN A 229 4.74 -6.97 15.48
CA ASN A 229 3.85 -5.89 15.05
C ASN A 229 3.40 -6.04 13.60
N PHE A 230 4.20 -6.71 12.75
CA PHE A 230 3.75 -7.08 11.40
C PHE A 230 2.53 -8.02 11.47
N ARG A 231 2.59 -9.07 12.28
CA ARG A 231 1.45 -9.99 12.46
C ARG A 231 0.21 -9.29 13.01
N THR A 232 0.39 -8.37 13.95
CA THR A 232 -0.72 -7.57 14.50
C THR A 232 -1.35 -6.69 13.42
N ALA A 233 -0.53 -5.99 12.62
CA ALA A 233 -1.02 -5.01 11.64
C ALA A 233 -1.58 -5.63 10.36
N PHE A 234 -1.18 -6.87 10.02
CA PHE A 234 -1.57 -7.55 8.78
C PHE A 234 -2.36 -8.82 9.04
N GLY A 235 -1.92 -9.70 9.95
CA GLY A 235 -2.49 -11.02 10.14
C GLY A 235 -3.87 -11.04 10.79
N ASN A 236 -4.19 -10.05 11.63
CA ASN A 236 -5.50 -9.95 12.30
C ASN A 236 -6.63 -9.47 11.35
N TYR A 237 -6.27 -9.08 10.13
CA TYR A 237 -7.20 -8.51 9.15
C TYR A 237 -7.33 -9.46 7.97
N SER A 238 -7.74 -10.69 8.25
CA SER A 238 -7.77 -11.75 7.24
C SER A 238 -8.78 -11.47 6.12
N TYR A 239 -8.44 -11.97 4.96
CA TYR A 239 -9.12 -11.77 3.69
C TYR A 239 -9.17 -13.07 2.91
N ASP A 240 -9.44 -14.16 3.57
CA ASP A 240 -9.11 -15.50 3.10
C ASP A 240 -9.41 -15.72 1.61
N ASP A 241 -10.59 -15.29 1.14
CA ASP A 241 -10.96 -15.43 -0.27
C ASP A 241 -10.12 -14.54 -1.21
N TYR A 242 -9.75 -13.35 -0.78
CA TYR A 242 -9.01 -12.42 -1.64
C TYR A 242 -7.51 -12.64 -1.63
N ALA A 243 -6.96 -13.02 -0.49
CA ALA A 243 -5.55 -13.39 -0.41
C ALA A 243 -5.27 -14.57 -1.32
N ALA A 244 -6.15 -15.59 -1.29
CA ALA A 244 -6.09 -16.73 -2.18
C ALA A 244 -6.22 -16.31 -3.65
N GLN A 245 -7.22 -15.47 -3.99
CA GLN A 245 -7.42 -14.97 -5.34
C GLN A 245 -6.23 -14.15 -5.84
N MET A 246 -5.66 -13.25 -5.00
CA MET A 246 -4.48 -12.48 -5.37
C MET A 246 -3.28 -13.38 -5.66
N ALA A 247 -3.05 -14.38 -4.81
CA ALA A 247 -1.94 -15.31 -4.96
C ALA A 247 -2.10 -16.17 -6.22
N GLU A 248 -3.28 -16.73 -6.47
CA GLU A 248 -3.58 -17.55 -7.65
C GLU A 248 -3.42 -16.74 -8.94
N GLN A 249 -4.08 -15.58 -9.01
CA GLN A 249 -4.05 -14.74 -10.21
C GLN A 249 -2.68 -14.12 -10.45
N GLY A 250 -1.97 -13.76 -9.40
CA GLY A 250 -0.62 -13.26 -9.52
C GLY A 250 0.34 -14.33 -10.03
N ALA A 251 0.33 -15.54 -9.47
CA ALA A 251 1.13 -16.66 -9.94
C ALA A 251 0.83 -16.99 -11.42
N PHE A 252 -0.45 -16.96 -11.81
CA PHE A 252 -0.85 -17.17 -13.20
C PHE A 252 -0.31 -16.10 -14.16
N ARG A 253 -0.18 -14.84 -13.69
CA ARG A 253 0.27 -13.70 -14.50
C ARG A 253 1.77 -13.43 -14.37
N TRP A 254 2.49 -14.16 -13.53
CA TRP A 254 3.93 -13.98 -13.37
C TRP A 254 4.71 -14.04 -14.69
N PRO A 255 4.45 -14.96 -15.64
CA PRO A 255 5.16 -15.00 -16.92
C PRO A 255 5.05 -13.70 -17.74
N GLU A 256 3.93 -12.97 -17.62
CA GLU A 256 3.76 -11.67 -18.30
C GLU A 256 4.64 -10.58 -17.66
N VAL A 257 4.77 -10.60 -16.33
CA VAL A 257 5.67 -9.70 -15.59
C VAL A 257 7.13 -10.01 -15.90
N GLU A 258 7.48 -11.28 -15.90
CA GLU A 258 8.83 -11.75 -16.24
C GLU A 258 9.25 -11.30 -17.64
N ALA A 259 8.38 -11.45 -18.63
CA ALA A 259 8.62 -11.00 -20.00
C ALA A 259 8.82 -9.46 -20.11
N ILE A 260 8.19 -8.66 -19.22
CA ILE A 260 8.41 -7.21 -19.17
C ILE A 260 9.82 -6.89 -18.64
N LEU A 261 10.33 -7.71 -17.71
CA LEU A 261 11.61 -7.50 -17.03
C LEU A 261 12.81 -8.07 -17.80
N GLU A 262 12.57 -8.96 -18.77
CA GLU A 262 13.64 -9.48 -19.63
C GLU A 262 14.15 -8.36 -20.55
N PRO A 263 15.48 -8.15 -20.63
CA PRO A 263 16.04 -7.22 -21.60
C PRO A 263 15.78 -7.75 -23.01
N GLY A 264 15.10 -6.94 -23.84
CA GLY A 264 14.89 -7.21 -25.26
C GLY A 264 16.17 -7.27 -26.06
#